data_896abc3de6b45d7716994c4ae63c67d1
#
_entry.id   896abc3de6b45d7716994c4ae63c67d1
#
_cell.length_a   1.000
_cell.length_b   1.000
_cell.length_c   1.000
_cell.angle_alpha   90.00
_cell.angle_beta   90.00
_cell.angle_gamma   90.00
#
_symmetry.space_group_name_H-M   'P 1'
#
loop_
_entity.id
_entity.type
_entity.pdbx_description
1 polymer ?
#
loop_
_entity_poly.entity_id
_entity_poly.type
_entity_poly.pdbx_seq_one_letter_code
_entity_poly.pdbx_strand_id
1 'polypeptide(L)'
;AIRVQTFGGFEVWVNGAPLAFSRAKAKELFACLIDRRGAGLTTREACSLLWEDGVYNIARKNYFQTIVHDLRSTLRQAGIEHILVKSHNSISVRADEFDCDSYRFLDGEPQAVNSYRHNYLPSYSWAEFSVGKMEGL
;
A
#
# COMPACT_ATOMS: atom_id res chain seq x y z
N ALA A 1 -0.29 17.98 -0.01
CA ALA A 1 0.77 17.02 0.19
C ALA A 1 0.24 15.73 0.80
N ILE A 2 0.74 14.62 0.35
CA ILE A 2 0.35 13.29 0.81
C ILE A 2 1.54 12.70 1.54
N ARG A 3 1.31 12.21 2.76
CA ARG A 3 2.35 11.58 3.57
C ARG A 3 1.91 10.19 3.97
N VAL A 4 2.79 9.21 3.80
CA VAL A 4 2.54 7.81 4.10
C VAL A 4 3.53 7.34 5.14
N GLN A 5 3.02 6.75 6.21
CA GLN A 5 3.81 6.09 7.25
C GLN A 5 3.68 4.59 7.08
N THR A 6 4.81 3.89 7.05
CA THR A 6 4.87 2.44 6.97
C THR A 6 5.61 1.82 8.16
N PHE A 7 6.39 2.63 8.90
CA PHE A 7 7.09 2.18 10.10
C PHE A 7 6.20 2.36 11.33
N GLY A 8 6.01 1.29 12.10
CA GLY A 8 5.21 1.30 13.32
C GLY A 8 3.71 1.17 13.12
N GLY A 9 3.26 1.19 11.89
CA GLY A 9 1.86 1.11 11.51
C GLY A 9 1.66 1.74 10.15
N PHE A 10 0.53 1.46 9.50
CA PHE A 10 0.21 2.03 8.20
C PHE A 10 -0.79 3.18 8.37
N GLU A 11 -0.35 4.39 8.10
CA GLU A 11 -1.17 5.59 8.18
C GLU A 11 -0.89 6.50 6.99
N VAL A 12 -1.94 7.20 6.54
CA VAL A 12 -1.86 8.12 5.41
C VAL A 12 -2.47 9.46 5.84
N TRP A 13 -1.78 10.55 5.52
CA TRP A 13 -2.28 11.91 5.76
C TRP A 13 -2.36 12.66 4.44
N VAL A 14 -3.45 13.38 4.25
CA VAL A 14 -3.65 14.25 3.09
C VAL A 14 -3.85 15.67 3.62
N ASN A 15 -2.91 16.55 3.29
CA ASN A 15 -2.90 17.94 3.78
C ASN A 15 -3.03 18.02 5.31
N GLY A 16 -2.35 17.12 6.01
CA GLY A 16 -2.32 17.08 7.47
C GLY A 16 -3.49 16.35 8.12
N ALA A 17 -4.50 15.92 7.36
CA ALA A 17 -5.64 15.19 7.90
C ALA A 17 -5.46 13.68 7.68
N PRO A 18 -5.70 12.85 8.71
CA PRO A 18 -5.60 11.41 8.55
C PRO A 18 -6.67 10.90 7.59
N LEU A 19 -6.28 9.99 6.71
CA LEU A 19 -7.18 9.36 5.76
C LEU A 19 -7.88 8.17 6.43
N ALA A 20 -9.21 8.21 6.47
CA ALA A 20 -10.00 7.12 7.03
C ALA A 20 -10.48 6.19 5.92
N PHE A 21 -10.23 4.90 6.08
CA PHE A 21 -10.67 3.89 5.12
C PHE A 21 -11.98 3.26 5.61
N SER A 22 -12.93 3.10 4.70
CA SER A 22 -14.22 2.51 5.03
C SER A 22 -14.14 0.99 5.24
N ARG A 23 -13.08 0.37 4.73
CA ARG A 23 -12.92 -1.08 4.77
C ARG A 23 -11.46 -1.43 5.01
N ALA A 24 -11.21 -2.32 5.97
CA ALA A 24 -9.85 -2.73 6.34
C ALA A 24 -9.09 -3.35 5.15
N LYS A 25 -9.76 -4.13 4.31
CA LYS A 25 -9.13 -4.74 3.13
C LYS A 25 -8.75 -3.70 2.07
N ALA A 26 -9.49 -2.59 1.97
CA ALA A 26 -9.10 -1.50 1.07
C ALA A 26 -7.84 -0.80 1.58
N LYS A 27 -7.73 -0.59 2.87
CA LYS A 27 -6.51 -0.06 3.51
C LYS A 27 -5.33 -0.99 3.27
N GLU A 28 -5.53 -2.29 3.44
CA GLU A 28 -4.49 -3.28 3.20
C GLU A 28 -4.06 -3.31 1.74
N LEU A 29 -5.00 -3.23 0.79
CA LEU A 29 -4.67 -3.14 -0.63
C LEU A 29 -3.79 -1.93 -0.90
N PHE A 30 -4.13 -0.79 -0.32
CA PHE A 30 -3.32 0.42 -0.51
C PHE A 30 -1.90 0.19 0.03
N ALA A 31 -1.77 -0.45 1.19
CA ALA A 31 -0.45 -0.80 1.74
C ALA A 31 0.33 -1.72 0.80
N CYS A 32 -0.33 -2.70 0.17
CA CYS A 32 0.31 -3.56 -0.84
C CYS A 32 0.86 -2.75 -2.01
N LEU A 33 0.08 -1.79 -2.50
CA LEU A 33 0.50 -0.95 -3.63
C LEU A 33 1.65 -0.03 -3.25
N ILE A 34 1.62 0.52 -2.04
CA ILE A 34 2.71 1.33 -1.50
C ILE A 34 3.99 0.49 -1.42
N ASP A 35 3.88 -0.74 -0.91
CA ASP A 35 5.01 -1.68 -0.79
C ASP A 35 5.67 -1.96 -2.14
N ARG A 36 4.90 -1.97 -3.21
CA ARG A 36 5.40 -2.22 -4.57
C ARG A 36 6.09 -1.02 -5.21
N ARG A 37 6.04 0.15 -4.58
CA ARG A 37 6.79 1.35 -4.97
C ARG A 37 6.56 1.77 -6.42
N GLY A 38 5.32 1.67 -6.88
CA GLY A 38 4.94 2.02 -8.25
C GLY A 38 4.87 0.86 -9.23
N ALA A 39 5.39 -0.31 -8.87
CA ALA A 39 5.19 -1.50 -9.68
C ALA A 39 3.76 -1.99 -9.56
N GLY A 40 3.21 -2.52 -10.64
CA GLY A 40 1.82 -3.00 -10.68
C GLY A 40 1.62 -4.34 -10.01
N LEU A 41 0.41 -4.53 -9.49
CA LEU A 41 -0.07 -5.83 -9.02
C LEU A 41 -1.20 -6.30 -9.92
N THR A 42 -1.13 -7.53 -10.39
CA THR A 42 -2.27 -8.15 -11.07
C THR A 42 -3.35 -8.48 -10.04
N THR A 43 -4.58 -8.72 -10.51
CA THR A 43 -5.66 -9.15 -9.61
C THR A 43 -5.29 -10.42 -8.85
N ARG A 44 -4.68 -11.38 -9.53
CA ARG A 44 -4.25 -12.65 -8.90
C ARG A 44 -3.21 -12.41 -7.82
N GLU A 45 -2.19 -11.61 -8.12
CA GLU A 45 -1.14 -11.28 -7.16
C GLU A 45 -1.72 -10.58 -5.92
N ALA A 46 -2.57 -9.57 -6.14
CA ALA A 46 -3.19 -8.83 -5.06
C ALA A 46 -4.05 -9.74 -4.18
N CYS A 47 -4.86 -10.62 -4.80
CA CYS A 47 -5.69 -11.56 -4.05
C CYS A 47 -4.84 -12.52 -3.21
N SER A 48 -3.69 -12.97 -3.71
CA SER A 48 -2.82 -13.87 -2.96
C SER A 48 -2.20 -13.19 -1.74
N LEU A 49 -1.99 -11.88 -1.80
CA LEU A 49 -1.49 -11.10 -0.67
C LEU A 49 -2.58 -10.80 0.35
N LEU A 50 -3.78 -10.45 -0.11
CA LEU A 50 -4.88 -10.03 0.76
C LEU A 50 -5.57 -11.20 1.47
N TRP A 51 -5.51 -12.41 0.91
CA TRP A 51 -6.14 -13.60 1.48
C TRP A 51 -5.18 -14.78 1.46
N GLU A 52 -4.85 -15.29 2.64
CA GLU A 52 -3.85 -16.35 2.81
C GLU A 52 -4.40 -17.76 2.54
N ASP A 53 -5.72 -17.87 2.29
CA ASP A 53 -6.38 -19.16 2.06
C ASP A 53 -6.07 -19.79 0.70
N GLY A 54 -5.40 -19.07 -0.19
CA GLY A 54 -5.07 -19.55 -1.53
C GLY A 54 -6.24 -19.65 -2.49
N VAL A 55 -7.43 -19.22 -2.08
CA VAL A 55 -8.63 -19.29 -2.93
C VAL A 55 -8.60 -18.18 -3.98
N TYR A 56 -8.78 -18.57 -5.25
CA TYR A 56 -8.88 -17.61 -6.34
C TYR A 56 -9.93 -18.10 -7.32
N ASN A 57 -11.11 -17.52 -7.25
CA ASN A 57 -12.27 -17.89 -8.05
C ASN A 57 -13.06 -16.64 -8.44
N ILE A 58 -14.16 -16.81 -9.16
CA ILE A 58 -14.96 -15.68 -9.64
C ILE A 58 -15.48 -14.84 -8.47
N ALA A 59 -15.94 -15.47 -7.40
CA ALA A 59 -16.44 -14.74 -6.23
C ALA A 59 -15.36 -13.88 -5.59
N ARG A 60 -14.14 -14.42 -5.46
CA ARG A 60 -12.99 -13.68 -4.92
C ARG A 60 -12.61 -12.51 -5.84
N LYS A 61 -12.60 -12.73 -7.15
CA LYS A 61 -12.31 -11.68 -8.12
C LYS A 61 -13.35 -10.56 -8.04
N ASN A 62 -14.63 -10.90 -7.91
CA ASN A 62 -15.71 -9.91 -7.80
C ASN A 62 -15.57 -9.12 -6.49
N TYR A 63 -15.25 -9.79 -5.38
CA TYR A 63 -15.05 -9.12 -4.12
C TYR A 63 -13.83 -8.19 -4.18
N PHE A 64 -12.76 -8.63 -4.83
CA PHE A 64 -11.60 -7.77 -5.04
C PHE A 64 -11.96 -6.48 -5.78
N GLN A 65 -12.82 -6.56 -6.79
CA GLN A 65 -13.27 -5.35 -7.50
C GLN A 65 -14.03 -4.40 -6.57
N THR A 66 -14.79 -4.93 -5.61
CA THR A 66 -15.43 -4.11 -4.57
C THR A 66 -14.37 -3.40 -3.71
N ILE A 67 -13.31 -4.11 -3.33
CA ILE A 67 -12.20 -3.53 -2.56
C ILE A 67 -11.52 -2.41 -3.34
N VAL A 68 -11.26 -2.62 -4.63
CA VAL A 68 -10.66 -1.59 -5.51
C VAL A 68 -11.57 -0.37 -5.59
N HIS A 69 -12.89 -0.59 -5.75
CA HIS A 69 -13.86 0.49 -5.80
C HIS A 69 -13.86 1.30 -4.51
N ASP A 70 -13.85 0.63 -3.36
CA ASP A 70 -13.82 1.29 -2.06
C ASP A 70 -12.55 2.11 -1.87
N LEU A 71 -11.40 1.57 -2.27
CA LEU A 71 -10.13 2.30 -2.22
C LEU A 71 -10.20 3.54 -3.10
N ARG A 72 -10.64 3.39 -4.34
CA ARG A 72 -10.75 4.52 -5.26
C ARG A 72 -11.68 5.60 -4.71
N SER A 73 -12.81 5.21 -4.14
CA SER A 73 -13.78 6.14 -3.55
C SER A 73 -13.17 6.91 -2.37
N THR A 74 -12.42 6.22 -1.50
CA THR A 74 -11.73 6.85 -0.38
C THR A 74 -10.73 7.89 -0.87
N LEU A 75 -9.92 7.55 -1.88
CA LEU A 75 -8.92 8.45 -2.43
C LEU A 75 -9.58 9.63 -3.15
N ARG A 76 -10.69 9.39 -3.86
CA ARG A 76 -11.44 10.44 -4.55
C ARG A 76 -11.99 11.46 -3.56
N GLN A 77 -12.59 10.99 -2.46
CA GLN A 77 -13.12 11.89 -1.44
C GLN A 77 -12.05 12.76 -0.80
N ALA A 78 -10.82 12.27 -0.75
CA ALA A 78 -9.67 13.03 -0.24
C ALA A 78 -9.01 13.91 -1.32
N GLY A 79 -9.50 13.86 -2.56
CA GLY A 79 -8.92 14.66 -3.65
C GLY A 79 -7.63 14.10 -4.24
N ILE A 80 -7.33 12.82 -3.99
CA ILE A 80 -6.06 12.19 -4.42
C ILE A 80 -6.26 10.94 -5.27
N GLU A 81 -7.40 10.82 -5.94
CA GLU A 81 -7.69 9.67 -6.80
C GLU A 81 -6.62 9.45 -7.86
N HIS A 82 -5.97 10.52 -8.30
CA HIS A 82 -4.96 10.49 -9.36
C HIS A 82 -3.73 9.64 -9.01
N ILE A 83 -3.49 9.35 -7.74
CA ILE A 83 -2.35 8.51 -7.37
C ILE A 83 -2.59 7.02 -7.62
N LEU A 84 -3.84 6.63 -7.84
CA LEU A 84 -4.20 5.25 -8.14
C LEU A 84 -4.29 5.07 -9.65
N VAL A 85 -3.47 4.18 -10.19
CA VAL A 85 -3.37 3.93 -11.63
C VAL A 85 -3.87 2.53 -11.93
N LYS A 86 -4.88 2.45 -12.79
CA LYS A 86 -5.39 1.16 -13.25
C LYS A 86 -4.99 1.00 -14.73
N SER A 87 -4.25 -0.04 -15.06
CA SER A 87 -3.94 -0.43 -16.42
C SER A 87 -4.69 -1.72 -16.76
N HIS A 88 -4.44 -2.28 -17.95
CA HIS A 88 -5.23 -3.39 -18.48
C HIS A 88 -5.35 -4.57 -17.49
N ASN A 89 -4.24 -5.02 -16.93
CA ASN A 89 -4.22 -6.19 -16.05
C ASN A 89 -3.60 -5.92 -14.69
N SER A 90 -3.39 -4.66 -14.33
CA SER A 90 -2.71 -4.34 -13.08
C SER A 90 -3.22 -3.04 -12.47
N ILE A 91 -2.93 -2.89 -11.19
CA ILE A 91 -3.19 -1.70 -10.42
C ILE A 91 -1.89 -1.28 -9.74
N SER A 92 -1.64 0.01 -9.66
CA SER A 92 -0.42 0.56 -9.06
C SER A 92 -0.69 1.93 -8.45
N VAL A 93 0.32 2.48 -7.79
CA VAL A 93 0.29 3.85 -7.28
C VAL A 93 1.37 4.67 -7.97
N ARG A 94 1.15 5.99 -8.04
CA ARG A 94 2.18 6.94 -8.47
C ARG A 94 3.08 7.24 -7.29
N ALA A 95 4.16 6.48 -7.18
CA ALA A 95 5.06 6.51 -6.03
C ALA A 95 5.75 7.86 -5.82
N ASP A 96 5.86 8.68 -6.86
CA ASP A 96 6.47 10.00 -6.81
C ASP A 96 5.50 11.11 -6.36
N GLU A 97 4.23 10.79 -6.15
CA GLU A 97 3.20 11.77 -5.78
C GLU A 97 3.00 11.88 -4.27
N PHE A 98 3.71 11.11 -3.47
CA PHE A 98 3.59 11.16 -2.02
C PHE A 98 4.92 10.92 -1.34
N ASP A 99 4.99 11.35 -0.09
CA ASP A 99 6.15 11.22 0.77
C ASP A 99 5.97 10.00 1.67
N CYS A 100 6.90 9.06 1.63
CA CYS A 100 6.82 7.78 2.33
C CYS A 100 8.12 7.51 3.10
N ASP A 101 8.01 7.15 4.37
CA ASP A 101 9.16 6.91 5.24
C ASP A 101 10.04 5.75 4.74
N SER A 102 9.43 4.64 4.30
CA SER A 102 10.21 3.51 3.78
C SER A 102 10.91 3.84 2.45
N TYR A 103 10.33 4.71 1.63
CA TYR A 103 10.98 5.15 0.40
C TYR A 103 12.23 5.97 0.70
N ARG A 104 12.15 6.87 1.67
CA ARG A 104 13.31 7.64 2.13
C ARG A 104 14.37 6.74 2.74
N PHE A 105 13.96 5.73 3.51
CA PHE A 105 14.88 4.75 4.08
C PHE A 105 15.67 4.04 2.96
N LEU A 106 14.98 3.57 1.92
CA LEU A 106 15.61 2.87 0.81
C LEU A 106 16.51 3.79 -0.02
N ASP A 107 16.21 5.09 -0.03
CA ASP A 107 17.05 6.11 -0.66
C ASP A 107 18.27 6.49 0.22
N GLY A 108 18.36 5.93 1.42
CA GLY A 108 19.52 6.15 2.30
C GLY A 108 19.48 7.46 3.07
N GLU A 109 18.32 8.12 3.20
CA GLU A 109 18.23 9.37 3.96
C GLU A 109 18.52 9.10 5.44
N PRO A 110 19.49 9.82 6.05
CA PRO A 110 19.94 9.50 7.41
C PRO A 110 18.84 9.50 8.46
N GLN A 111 17.91 10.45 8.41
CA GLN A 111 16.80 10.51 9.39
C GLN A 111 15.90 9.29 9.26
N ALA A 112 15.60 8.87 8.04
CA ALA A 112 14.75 7.71 7.80
C ALA A 112 15.45 6.42 8.23
N VAL A 113 16.74 6.29 7.91
CA VAL A 113 17.54 5.12 8.32
C VAL A 113 17.59 5.03 9.84
N ASN A 114 17.80 6.16 10.52
CA ASN A 114 17.90 6.20 11.98
C ASN A 114 16.54 5.98 12.66
N SER A 115 15.42 6.23 11.99
CA SER A 115 14.08 6.06 12.57
C SER A 115 13.54 4.63 12.44
N TYR A 116 14.14 3.81 11.59
CA TYR A 116 13.68 2.44 11.38
C TYR A 116 13.93 1.59 12.64
N ARG A 117 12.91 0.86 13.10
CA ARG A 117 12.95 0.03 14.30
C ARG A 117 12.54 -1.41 14.00
N HIS A 118 12.80 -1.91 12.78
CA HIS A 118 12.42 -3.26 12.35
C HIS A 118 10.91 -3.51 12.45
N ASN A 119 10.12 -2.49 12.12
CA ASN A 119 8.69 -2.46 12.34
C ASN A 119 7.92 -2.05 11.07
N TYR A 120 8.39 -2.48 9.91
CA TYR A 120 7.78 -2.16 8.63
C TYR A 120 6.43 -2.87 8.47
N LEU A 121 5.35 -2.08 8.25
CA LEU A 121 3.98 -2.57 8.04
C LEU A 121 3.64 -3.76 8.95
N PRO A 122 3.75 -3.59 10.27
CA PRO A 122 3.71 -4.72 11.22
C PRO A 122 2.38 -5.46 11.25
N SER A 123 1.30 -4.85 10.79
CA SER A 123 -0.03 -5.47 10.77
C SER A 123 -0.22 -6.46 9.63
N TYR A 124 0.70 -6.50 8.66
CA TYR A 124 0.52 -7.30 7.44
C TYR A 124 1.63 -8.35 7.31
N SER A 125 1.25 -9.62 7.33
CA SER A 125 2.20 -10.73 7.25
C SER A 125 2.99 -10.77 5.94
N TRP A 126 2.36 -10.39 4.82
CA TRP A 126 3.04 -10.35 3.52
C TRP A 126 4.19 -9.34 3.48
N ALA A 127 4.19 -8.36 4.37
CA ALA A 127 5.24 -7.32 4.39
C ALA A 127 6.61 -7.87 4.77
N GLU A 128 6.67 -9.03 5.39
CA GLU A 128 7.95 -9.66 5.74
C GLU A 128 8.84 -9.95 4.53
N PHE A 129 8.22 -10.17 3.37
CA PHE A 129 9.00 -10.35 2.14
C PHE A 129 9.83 -9.10 1.78
N SER A 130 9.39 -7.92 2.18
CA SER A 130 10.09 -6.66 1.92
C SER A 130 11.09 -6.29 3.00
N VAL A 131 10.97 -6.89 4.19
CA VAL A 131 11.89 -6.63 5.33
C VAL A 131 13.33 -6.97 4.95
N GLY A 132 13.53 -8.06 4.21
CA GLY A 132 14.85 -8.44 3.75
C GLY A 132 15.56 -7.33 2.96
N LYS A 133 14.83 -6.65 2.07
CA LYS A 133 15.38 -5.51 1.32
C LYS A 133 15.74 -4.35 2.24
N MET A 134 14.87 -4.07 3.22
CA MET A 134 15.09 -2.96 4.16
C MET A 134 16.31 -3.21 5.05
N GLU A 135 16.54 -4.46 5.42
CA GLU A 135 17.62 -4.82 6.35
C GLU A 135 18.89 -5.25 5.63
N GLY A 136 18.94 -5.13 4.31
CA GLY A 136 20.13 -5.45 3.54
C GLY A 136 20.41 -6.94 3.38
N LEU A 137 19.39 -7.76 3.53
CA LEU A 137 19.51 -9.23 3.42
C LEU A 137 19.31 -9.72 2.01
#